data_d7d222b7558b704744a23278e47000e4
#
_entry.id   d7d222b7558b704744a23278e47000e4
#
_cell.length_a   1.000
_cell.length_b   1.000
_cell.length_c   1.000
_cell.angle_alpha   90.00
_cell.angle_beta   90.00
_cell.angle_gamma   90.00
#
_symmetry.space_group_name_H-M   'P 1'
#
loop_
_entity.id
_entity.type
_entity.pdbx_description
1 polymer ?
#
loop_
_entity_poly.entity_id
_entity_poly.type
_entity_poly.pdbx_seq_one_letter_code
_entity_poly.pdbx_strand_id
1 'polypeptide(L)'
;RRGGDLAFALLPGRRGITAANFARVSSLRPDDEAVLGMVRRSFRYHGEYLYETVRLSHQSKEEVLDRVTVQGKEHLLRALEHGKGVIFVSAHMGNMDLGAIALAHLTGPMTIAGLR
;
A
#
# COMPACT_ATOMS: atom_id res chain seq x y z
N ARG A 1 3.23 8.32 12.88
CA ARG A 1 4.16 7.45 13.65
C ARG A 1 3.62 7.13 15.04
N ARG A 2 3.22 8.12 15.86
CA ARG A 2 2.71 7.89 17.23
C ARG A 2 1.48 6.97 17.28
N GLY A 3 0.55 7.08 16.32
CA GLY A 3 -0.62 6.20 16.21
C GLY A 3 -0.25 4.73 15.96
N GLY A 4 0.76 4.47 15.14
CA GLY A 4 1.28 3.13 14.89
C GLY A 4 1.94 2.51 16.13
N ASP A 5 2.69 3.29 16.91
CA ASP A 5 3.27 2.82 18.17
C ASP A 5 2.19 2.51 19.21
N LEU A 6 1.14 3.32 19.28
CA LEU A 6 -0.02 3.07 20.14
C LEU A 6 -0.75 1.79 19.73
N ALA A 7 -1.02 1.60 18.44
CA ALA A 7 -1.63 0.38 17.92
C ALA A 7 -0.76 -0.86 18.21
N PHE A 8 0.57 -0.76 18.07
CA PHE A 8 1.50 -1.83 18.44
C PHE A 8 1.39 -2.22 19.92
N ALA A 9 1.22 -1.24 20.80
CA ALA A 9 1.06 -1.49 22.24
C ALA A 9 -0.31 -2.10 22.59
N LEU A 10 -1.38 -1.60 21.98
CA LEU A 10 -2.76 -1.93 22.34
C LEU A 10 -3.33 -3.18 21.64
N LEU A 11 -2.69 -3.68 20.57
CA LEU A 11 -3.20 -4.79 19.77
C LEU A 11 -2.27 -6.02 19.80
N PRO A 12 -2.13 -6.70 20.98
CA PRO A 12 -1.20 -7.82 21.14
C PRO A 12 -1.51 -9.00 20.20
N GLY A 13 -2.77 -9.31 19.93
CA GLY A 13 -3.18 -10.37 19.02
C GLY A 13 -2.70 -10.11 17.57
N ARG A 14 -2.93 -8.90 17.07
CA ARG A 14 -2.44 -8.52 15.72
C ARG A 14 -0.92 -8.51 15.67
N ARG A 15 -0.26 -8.04 16.73
CA ARG A 15 1.20 -8.08 16.84
C ARG A 15 1.74 -9.49 16.74
N GLY A 16 1.13 -10.46 17.42
CA GLY A 16 1.52 -11.86 17.39
C GLY A 16 1.38 -12.48 15.98
N ILE A 17 0.25 -12.23 15.30
CA ILE A 17 0.03 -12.69 13.92
C ILE A 17 1.08 -12.09 12.98
N THR A 18 1.33 -10.78 13.08
CA THR A 18 2.33 -10.11 12.25
C THR A 18 3.74 -10.63 12.52
N ALA A 19 4.09 -10.91 13.79
CA ALA A 19 5.37 -11.51 14.16
C ALA A 19 5.55 -12.90 13.55
N ALA A 20 4.51 -13.75 13.63
CA ALA A 20 4.54 -15.08 13.01
C ALA A 20 4.74 -15.02 11.49
N ASN A 21 4.12 -14.05 10.81
CA ASN A 21 4.28 -13.86 9.37
C ASN A 21 5.70 -13.39 9.01
N PHE A 22 6.24 -12.39 9.71
CA PHE A 22 7.62 -11.93 9.48
C PHE A 22 8.65 -13.01 9.81
N ALA A 23 8.46 -13.77 10.89
CA ALA A 23 9.31 -14.88 11.27
C ALA A 23 9.40 -15.92 10.14
N ARG A 24 8.25 -16.27 9.53
CA ARG A 24 8.20 -17.22 8.42
C ARG A 24 8.97 -16.74 7.19
N VAL A 25 8.87 -15.46 6.84
CA VAL A 25 9.56 -14.89 5.68
C VAL A 25 11.07 -14.71 5.94
N SER A 26 11.46 -14.37 7.17
CA SER A 26 12.85 -14.14 7.54
C SER A 26 13.59 -15.40 8.00
N SER A 27 12.89 -16.53 8.17
CA SER A 27 13.43 -17.76 8.75
C SER A 27 13.97 -17.55 10.19
N LEU A 28 13.39 -16.61 10.91
CA LEU A 28 13.70 -16.30 12.30
C LEU A 28 12.57 -16.77 13.23
N ARG A 29 12.76 -16.66 14.55
CA ARG A 29 11.72 -16.91 15.53
C ARG A 29 10.82 -15.68 15.70
N PRO A 30 9.52 -15.86 16.03
CA PRO A 30 8.60 -14.74 16.25
C PRO A 30 8.99 -13.79 17.39
N ASP A 31 9.76 -14.28 18.36
CA ASP A 31 10.25 -13.56 19.54
C ASP A 31 11.64 -12.90 19.34
N ASP A 32 12.28 -13.11 18.18
CA ASP A 32 13.52 -12.45 17.84
C ASP A 32 13.38 -10.92 17.80
N GLU A 33 14.37 -10.22 18.34
CA GLU A 33 14.37 -8.76 18.37
C GLU A 33 14.30 -8.14 16.98
N ALA A 34 14.94 -8.76 15.99
CA ALA A 34 14.87 -8.35 14.59
C ALA A 34 13.44 -8.43 14.05
N VAL A 35 12.70 -9.51 14.35
CA VAL A 35 11.30 -9.68 13.97
C VAL A 35 10.42 -8.66 14.67
N LEU A 36 10.58 -8.46 15.98
CA LEU A 36 9.82 -7.45 16.72
C LEU A 36 10.07 -6.04 16.21
N GLY A 37 11.29 -5.73 15.79
CA GLY A 37 11.65 -4.50 15.12
C GLY A 37 10.92 -4.31 13.77
N MET A 38 10.80 -5.38 12.96
CA MET A 38 10.02 -5.37 11.71
C MET A 38 8.53 -5.13 11.99
N VAL A 39 7.98 -5.83 12.96
CA VAL A 39 6.56 -5.68 13.36
C VAL A 39 6.28 -4.24 13.79
N ARG A 40 7.11 -3.66 14.63
CA ARG A 40 6.93 -2.28 15.09
C ARG A 40 6.99 -1.28 13.92
N ARG A 41 7.92 -1.47 12.98
CA ARG A 41 7.98 -0.66 11.75
C ARG A 41 6.72 -0.82 10.91
N SER A 42 6.23 -2.05 10.74
CA SER A 42 5.00 -2.33 9.99
C SER A 42 3.79 -1.59 10.58
N PHE A 43 3.62 -1.60 11.90
CA PHE A 43 2.55 -0.85 12.56
C PHE A 43 2.68 0.68 12.35
N ARG A 44 3.89 1.22 12.35
CA ARG A 44 4.12 2.64 12.06
C ARG A 44 3.77 2.99 10.62
N TYR A 45 4.22 2.19 9.65
CA TYR A 45 3.87 2.38 8.23
C TYR A 45 2.37 2.25 7.98
N HIS A 46 1.70 1.30 8.64
CA HIS A 46 0.25 1.17 8.53
C HIS A 46 -0.47 2.42 9.08
N GLY A 47 0.00 2.99 10.17
CA GLY A 47 -0.53 4.24 10.70
C GLY A 47 -0.30 5.44 9.76
N GLU A 48 0.86 5.52 9.11
CA GLU A 48 1.15 6.52 8.08
C GLU A 48 0.25 6.33 6.85
N TYR A 49 0.08 5.09 6.38
CA TYR A 49 -0.80 4.73 5.28
C TYR A 49 -2.25 5.16 5.54
N LEU A 50 -2.81 4.85 6.70
CA LEU A 50 -4.18 5.26 7.06
C LEU A 50 -4.34 6.78 7.06
N TYR A 51 -3.36 7.50 7.60
CA TYR A 51 -3.36 8.97 7.57
C TYR A 51 -3.34 9.50 6.12
N GLU A 52 -2.49 8.92 5.27
CA GLU A 52 -2.42 9.32 3.85
C GLU A 52 -3.71 9.01 3.10
N THR A 53 -4.32 7.83 3.33
CA THR A 53 -5.60 7.46 2.70
C THR A 53 -6.70 8.47 3.03
N VAL A 54 -6.81 8.89 4.29
CA VAL A 54 -7.77 9.95 4.67
C VAL A 54 -7.42 11.27 3.98
N ARG A 55 -6.14 11.62 3.90
CA ARG A 55 -5.69 12.85 3.24
C ARG A 55 -5.99 12.87 1.74
N LEU A 56 -5.87 11.72 1.06
CA LEU A 56 -6.10 11.60 -0.38
C LEU A 56 -7.52 12.01 -0.78
N SER A 57 -8.52 11.78 0.06
CA SER A 57 -9.91 12.17 -0.22
C SER A 57 -10.13 13.70 -0.30
N HIS A 58 -9.17 14.48 0.14
CA HIS A 58 -9.20 15.95 0.16
C HIS A 58 -8.21 16.59 -0.84
N GLN A 59 -7.48 15.79 -1.62
CA GLN A 59 -6.50 16.27 -2.57
C GLN A 59 -7.09 16.39 -3.98
N SER A 60 -6.65 17.44 -4.72
CA SER A 60 -6.96 17.59 -6.14
C SER A 60 -6.18 16.57 -6.98
N LYS A 61 -6.62 16.41 -8.24
CA LYS A 61 -5.93 15.57 -9.22
C LYS A 61 -4.45 16.00 -9.38
N GLU A 62 -4.23 17.29 -9.47
CA GLU A 62 -2.90 17.89 -9.66
C GLU A 62 -2.01 17.57 -8.48
N GLU A 63 -2.50 17.77 -7.25
CA GLU A 63 -1.76 17.46 -6.01
C GLU A 63 -1.39 15.97 -5.89
N VAL A 64 -2.26 15.07 -6.38
CA VAL A 64 -1.97 13.63 -6.40
C VAL A 64 -0.90 13.32 -7.43
N LEU A 65 -1.02 13.85 -8.66
CA LEU A 65 -0.09 13.58 -9.75
C LEU A 65 1.30 14.16 -9.50
N ASP A 66 1.40 15.30 -8.83
CA ASP A 66 2.69 15.91 -8.45
C ASP A 66 3.49 15.06 -7.43
N ARG A 67 2.80 14.19 -6.70
CA ARG A 67 3.41 13.30 -5.71
C ARG A 67 3.85 11.95 -6.27
N VAL A 68 3.45 11.62 -7.49
CA VAL A 68 3.63 10.28 -8.07
C VAL A 68 4.42 10.36 -9.38
N THR A 69 5.54 9.68 -9.42
CA THR A 69 6.27 9.45 -10.67
C THR A 69 5.91 8.08 -11.21
N VAL A 70 5.28 8.03 -12.39
CA VAL A 70 4.92 6.77 -13.03
C VAL A 70 5.97 6.45 -14.09
N GLN A 71 6.77 5.42 -13.85
CA GLN A 71 7.72 4.89 -14.84
C GLN A 71 7.00 3.89 -15.74
N GLY A 72 7.29 3.91 -17.04
CA GLY A 72 6.71 2.98 -18.00
C GLY A 72 5.24 3.27 -18.37
N LYS A 73 4.73 4.47 -18.07
CA LYS A 73 3.35 4.87 -18.43
C LYS A 73 3.04 4.71 -19.91
N GLU A 74 4.04 4.84 -20.76
CA GLU A 74 3.94 4.67 -22.21
C GLU A 74 3.52 3.27 -22.61
N HIS A 75 3.86 2.23 -21.84
CA HIS A 75 3.41 0.85 -22.09
C HIS A 75 1.92 0.71 -21.83
N LEU A 76 1.44 1.34 -20.76
CA LEU A 76 0.02 1.34 -20.41
C LEU A 76 -0.82 2.10 -21.45
N LEU A 77 -0.36 3.29 -21.86
CA LEU A 77 -1.06 4.10 -22.85
C LEU A 77 -1.16 3.36 -24.18
N ARG A 78 -0.07 2.76 -24.67
CA ARG A 78 -0.08 1.92 -25.90
C ARG A 78 -1.04 0.74 -25.77
N ALA A 79 -1.11 0.09 -24.60
CA ALA A 79 -2.05 -1.01 -24.41
C ALA A 79 -3.51 -0.53 -24.50
N LEU A 80 -3.82 0.66 -23.98
CA LEU A 80 -5.15 1.26 -24.05
C LEU A 80 -5.55 1.65 -25.48
N GLU A 81 -4.61 2.05 -26.35
CA GLU A 81 -4.83 2.37 -27.77
C GLU A 81 -5.44 1.19 -28.54
N HIS A 82 -5.23 -0.06 -28.11
CA HIS A 82 -5.85 -1.23 -28.73
C HIS A 82 -7.37 -1.32 -28.53
N GLY A 83 -7.97 -0.48 -27.68
CA GLY A 83 -9.42 -0.43 -27.44
C GLY A 83 -10.05 -1.67 -26.79
N LYS A 84 -9.24 -2.63 -26.33
CA LYS A 84 -9.72 -3.88 -25.70
C LYS A 84 -9.76 -3.83 -24.16
N GLY A 85 -9.42 -2.68 -23.58
CA GLY A 85 -9.20 -2.54 -22.15
C GLY A 85 -7.88 -3.16 -21.70
N VAL A 86 -7.52 -2.90 -20.44
CA VAL A 86 -6.27 -3.39 -19.84
C VAL A 86 -6.58 -3.97 -18.46
N ILE A 87 -6.04 -5.17 -18.19
CA ILE A 87 -6.03 -5.75 -16.84
C ILE A 87 -4.70 -5.40 -16.20
N PHE A 88 -4.76 -4.61 -15.13
CA PHE A 88 -3.59 -4.22 -14.34
C PHE A 88 -3.44 -5.13 -13.13
N VAL A 89 -2.33 -5.85 -13.06
CA VAL A 89 -2.00 -6.73 -11.93
C VAL A 89 -0.88 -6.10 -11.13
N SER A 90 -1.09 -5.94 -9.82
CA SER A 90 -0.12 -5.32 -8.92
C SER A 90 0.09 -6.15 -7.66
N ALA A 91 1.29 -6.09 -7.11
CA ALA A 91 1.54 -6.55 -5.75
C ALA A 91 0.96 -5.54 -4.74
N HIS A 92 0.42 -6.03 -3.63
CA HIS A 92 -0.12 -5.19 -2.56
C HIS A 92 1.02 -4.61 -1.71
N MET A 93 1.75 -3.65 -2.27
CA MET A 93 2.94 -3.04 -1.68
C MET A 93 2.83 -1.51 -1.65
N GLY A 94 3.35 -0.90 -0.60
CA GLY A 94 3.35 0.55 -0.44
C GLY A 94 1.95 1.14 -0.26
N ASN A 95 1.76 2.37 -0.74
CA ASN A 95 0.46 3.04 -0.73
C ASN A 95 -0.33 2.71 -2.00
N MET A 96 -1.08 1.61 -1.95
CA MET A 96 -1.91 1.13 -3.07
C MET A 96 -3.00 2.12 -3.46
N ASP A 97 -3.59 2.83 -2.50
CA ASP A 97 -4.67 3.80 -2.77
C ASP A 97 -4.15 4.97 -3.59
N LEU A 98 -2.98 5.52 -3.21
CA LEU A 98 -2.33 6.58 -3.96
C LEU A 98 -2.00 6.11 -5.40
N GLY A 99 -1.46 4.90 -5.55
CA GLY A 99 -1.14 4.31 -6.84
C GLY A 99 -2.39 4.14 -7.72
N ALA A 100 -3.47 3.59 -7.17
CA ALA A 100 -4.72 3.38 -7.88
C ALA A 100 -5.37 4.71 -8.31
N ILE A 101 -5.39 5.71 -7.43
CA ILE A 101 -5.94 7.04 -7.75
C ILE A 101 -5.10 7.72 -8.84
N ALA A 102 -3.77 7.66 -8.75
CA ALA A 102 -2.89 8.22 -9.77
C ALA A 102 -3.11 7.54 -11.14
N LEU A 103 -3.24 6.21 -11.17
CA LEU A 103 -3.56 5.48 -12.40
C LEU A 103 -4.93 5.88 -12.95
N ALA A 104 -5.97 5.96 -12.14
CA ALA A 104 -7.29 6.39 -12.55
C ALA A 104 -7.27 7.81 -13.16
N HIS A 105 -6.47 8.70 -12.63
CA HIS A 105 -6.28 10.04 -13.19
C HIS A 105 -5.56 10.05 -14.55
N LEU A 106 -4.71 9.05 -14.81
CA LEU A 106 -4.00 8.91 -16.08
C LEU A 106 -4.82 8.18 -17.17
N THR A 107 -5.66 7.22 -16.78
CA THR A 107 -6.31 6.30 -17.72
C THR A 107 -7.83 6.46 -17.79
N GLY A 108 -8.43 7.19 -16.86
CA GLY A 108 -9.88 7.28 -16.71
C GLY A 108 -10.45 6.23 -15.75
N PRO A 109 -11.77 5.99 -15.77
CA PRO A 109 -12.43 5.12 -14.80
C PRO A 109 -11.85 3.71 -14.78
N MET A 110 -11.62 3.18 -13.57
CA MET A 110 -11.09 1.83 -13.32
C MET A 110 -12.08 1.01 -12.50
N THR A 111 -12.12 -0.29 -12.77
CA THR A 111 -12.82 -1.27 -11.90
C THR A 111 -11.77 -2.05 -11.13
N ILE A 112 -11.91 -2.09 -9.80
CA ILE A 112 -11.03 -2.87 -8.92
C ILE A 112 -11.75 -4.16 -8.57
N ALA A 113 -11.13 -5.31 -8.91
CA ALA A 113 -11.57 -6.63 -8.52
C ALA A 113 -10.66 -7.16 -7.40
N GLY A 114 -11.27 -7.70 -6.34
CA GLY A 114 -10.57 -8.32 -5.23
C GLY A 114 -11.23 -9.62 -4.81
N LEU A 115 -10.45 -10.55 -4.27
CA LEU A 115 -10.99 -11.74 -3.62
C LEU A 115 -11.49 -11.36 -2.22
N ARG A 116 -12.65 -11.90 -1.85
CA ARG A 116 -13.20 -11.81 -0.48
C ARG A 116 -12.56 -12.84 0.44
#